data_10385070188f8adca0246d39ebfe87eb
#
_entry.id   10385070188f8adca0246d39ebfe87eb
#
_cell.length_a   1.000
_cell.length_b   1.000
_cell.length_c   1.000
_cell.angle_alpha   90.00
_cell.angle_beta   90.00
_cell.angle_gamma   90.00
#
_symmetry.space_group_name_H-M   'P 1'
#
loop_
_entity.id
_entity.type
_entity.pdbx_description
1 polymer ?
#
loop_
_entity_poly.entity_id
_entity_poly.type
_entity_poly.pdbx_seq_one_letter_code
_entity_poly.pdbx_strand_id
1 'polypeptide(L)'
;MAIGPYTGHFVTAWVRDPPDVPPPPPLRAGFLTYARARVVVAAHPEWHAAATADHQMHTDETDGSSPIPEMAERAAALGRERIVITDHSKTLRITNGMDETRLAAEGERIAAANAARRGAPLVLRGIEMDLTPEGVGDMDPAALARLDLVLGAFHSKLRLRDDQTERYLCALANPDVHVLAHPRGRIYNFRSGLTCDWERVARRAAETGTALEIDAYPDRQDLDVERLRVAAQAGAWISIGTDAHTPDELVYLDIGIAAAILAGISRERVLNCLSNDALA
;
A
#
# COMPACT_ATOMS: atom_id res chain seq x y z
N MET A 1 -25.82 -11.90 -8.43
CA MET A 1 -25.44 -10.49 -8.20
C MET A 1 -24.22 -10.20 -9.03
N ALA A 2 -24.27 -9.26 -9.95
CA ALA A 2 -23.09 -8.77 -10.62
C ALA A 2 -22.40 -7.81 -9.66
N ILE A 3 -21.30 -8.24 -9.07
CA ILE A 3 -20.51 -7.43 -8.15
C ILE A 3 -19.53 -6.67 -9.03
N GLY A 4 -19.67 -5.35 -9.10
CA GLY A 4 -18.71 -4.48 -9.80
C GLY A 4 -17.34 -4.54 -9.13
N PRO A 5 -16.25 -4.33 -9.87
CA PRO A 5 -14.89 -4.44 -9.34
C PRO A 5 -14.53 -3.40 -8.26
N TYR A 6 -15.38 -2.43 -8.01
CA TYR A 6 -15.12 -1.29 -7.12
C TYR A 6 -16.07 -1.19 -5.92
N THR A 7 -16.81 -2.24 -5.60
CA THR A 7 -17.70 -2.19 -4.45
C THR A 7 -17.21 -3.14 -3.38
N GLY A 8 -17.01 -2.65 -2.17
CA GLY A 8 -16.59 -3.41 -0.97
C GLY A 8 -17.44 -4.64 -0.61
N HIS A 9 -18.35 -5.03 -1.48
CA HIS A 9 -19.15 -6.26 -1.38
C HIS A 9 -18.34 -7.55 -1.53
N PHE A 10 -17.10 -7.49 -2.01
CA PHE A 10 -16.20 -8.64 -2.01
C PHE A 10 -16.02 -9.26 -0.64
N VAL A 11 -15.98 -8.43 0.39
CA VAL A 11 -15.69 -8.87 1.76
C VAL A 11 -16.78 -9.80 2.31
N THR A 12 -18.04 -9.51 2.02
CA THR A 12 -19.16 -10.30 2.53
C THR A 12 -19.39 -11.62 1.79
N ALA A 13 -19.01 -11.69 0.51
CA ALA A 13 -19.12 -12.92 -0.29
C ALA A 13 -18.10 -14.00 0.13
N TRP A 14 -17.03 -13.62 0.85
CA TRP A 14 -15.90 -14.47 1.18
C TRP A 14 -15.86 -14.91 2.64
N VAL A 15 -16.98 -14.82 3.34
CA VAL A 15 -17.08 -15.18 4.77
C VAL A 15 -16.85 -16.68 5.02
N ARG A 16 -16.90 -17.53 4.02
CA ARG A 16 -16.68 -18.99 4.16
C ARG A 16 -15.77 -19.50 3.04
N ASP A 17 -14.66 -20.08 3.42
CA ASP A 17 -13.88 -20.98 2.56
C ASP A 17 -14.50 -22.39 2.68
N PRO A 18 -15.33 -22.85 1.74
CA PRO A 18 -15.88 -24.20 1.81
C PRO A 18 -14.76 -25.23 1.58
N PRO A 19 -14.75 -26.36 2.32
CA PRO A 19 -13.62 -27.28 2.37
C PRO A 19 -13.29 -28.02 1.07
N ASP A 20 -14.16 -28.01 0.06
CA ASP A 20 -14.00 -28.81 -1.16
C ASP A 20 -14.11 -27.99 -2.46
N VAL A 21 -13.66 -26.73 -2.46
CA VAL A 21 -13.65 -25.91 -3.67
C VAL A 21 -12.38 -26.21 -4.48
N PRO A 22 -12.49 -26.43 -5.80
CA PRO A 22 -11.33 -26.56 -6.65
C PRO A 22 -10.45 -25.31 -6.57
N PRO A 23 -9.13 -25.40 -6.79
CA PRO A 23 -8.24 -24.25 -6.73
C PRO A 23 -8.77 -23.14 -7.62
N PRO A 24 -8.73 -21.88 -7.16
CA PRO A 24 -9.27 -20.77 -7.91
C PRO A 24 -8.51 -20.57 -9.23
N PRO A 25 -9.19 -20.05 -10.29
CA PRO A 25 -8.50 -19.66 -11.52
C PRO A 25 -7.32 -18.72 -11.24
N PRO A 26 -6.29 -18.68 -12.11
CA PRO A 26 -5.08 -17.86 -11.89
C PRO A 26 -5.35 -16.39 -11.53
N LEU A 27 -6.39 -15.77 -12.11
CA LEU A 27 -6.78 -14.38 -11.80
C LEU A 27 -7.39 -14.19 -10.39
N ARG A 28 -7.68 -15.29 -9.70
CA ARG A 28 -8.24 -15.30 -8.32
C ARG A 28 -7.31 -15.97 -7.33
N ALA A 29 -6.19 -16.53 -7.80
CA ALA A 29 -5.25 -17.23 -6.94
C ALA A 29 -4.46 -16.26 -6.05
N GLY A 30 -4.09 -16.72 -4.86
CA GLY A 30 -3.25 -15.97 -3.93
C GLY A 30 -3.92 -14.76 -3.27
N PHE A 31 -5.26 -14.72 -3.22
CA PHE A 31 -6.02 -13.73 -2.47
C PHE A 31 -6.51 -14.33 -1.15
N LEU A 32 -6.37 -13.60 -0.07
CA LEU A 32 -6.94 -13.91 1.24
C LEU A 32 -8.38 -13.40 1.29
N THR A 33 -9.27 -14.18 1.93
CA THR A 33 -10.55 -13.62 2.34
C THR A 33 -10.38 -12.73 3.56
N TYR A 34 -11.19 -11.70 3.72
CA TYR A 34 -11.15 -10.86 4.93
C TYR A 34 -11.40 -11.67 6.20
N ALA A 35 -12.31 -12.65 6.14
CA ALA A 35 -12.55 -13.56 7.26
C ALA A 35 -11.30 -14.37 7.63
N ARG A 36 -10.57 -14.89 6.64
CA ARG A 36 -9.30 -15.60 6.86
C ARG A 36 -8.24 -14.68 7.45
N ALA A 37 -8.09 -13.47 6.92
CA ALA A 37 -7.16 -12.47 7.42
C ALA A 37 -7.41 -12.18 8.92
N ARG A 38 -8.66 -11.93 9.30
CA ARG A 38 -9.03 -11.69 10.71
C ARG A 38 -8.71 -12.88 11.63
N VAL A 39 -8.92 -14.11 11.16
CA VAL A 39 -8.55 -15.31 11.94
C VAL A 39 -7.03 -15.37 12.16
N VAL A 40 -6.25 -15.06 11.13
CA VAL A 40 -4.78 -15.03 11.24
C VAL A 40 -4.34 -13.95 12.21
N VAL A 41 -4.84 -12.71 12.06
CA VAL A 41 -4.47 -11.58 12.94
C VAL A 41 -4.89 -11.85 14.38
N ALA A 42 -6.08 -12.42 14.61
CA ALA A 42 -6.54 -12.75 15.96
C ALA A 42 -5.68 -13.82 16.66
N ALA A 43 -5.04 -14.70 15.90
CA ALA A 43 -4.09 -15.69 16.43
C ALA A 43 -2.71 -15.06 16.74
N HIS A 44 -2.45 -13.83 16.32
CA HIS A 44 -1.17 -13.11 16.46
C HIS A 44 -1.38 -11.70 17.02
N PRO A 45 -1.90 -11.56 18.27
CA PRO A 45 -2.23 -10.25 18.84
C PRO A 45 -1.04 -9.30 18.93
N GLU A 46 0.18 -9.82 19.01
CA GLU A 46 1.43 -9.05 19.01
C GLU A 46 1.67 -8.31 17.69
N TRP A 47 1.14 -8.80 16.58
CA TRP A 47 1.18 -8.11 15.29
C TRP A 47 0.20 -6.94 15.25
N HIS A 48 -1.02 -7.16 15.72
CA HIS A 48 -2.04 -6.11 15.77
C HIS A 48 -1.60 -4.95 16.69
N ALA A 49 -0.93 -5.28 17.80
CA ALA A 49 -0.40 -4.28 18.72
C ALA A 49 0.80 -3.50 18.15
N ALA A 50 1.60 -4.11 17.26
CA ALA A 50 2.78 -3.48 16.69
C ALA A 50 2.50 -2.69 15.40
N ALA A 51 1.62 -3.20 14.52
CA ALA A 51 1.32 -2.56 13.23
C ALA A 51 0.28 -1.45 13.40
N THR A 52 0.70 -0.33 14.00
CA THR A 52 -0.17 0.79 14.37
C THR A 52 -0.22 1.89 13.30
N ALA A 53 0.42 1.71 12.16
CA ALA A 53 0.44 2.68 11.06
C ALA A 53 -0.23 2.15 9.80
N ASP A 54 -0.73 3.07 8.97
CA ASP A 54 -1.21 2.82 7.61
C ASP A 54 -0.51 3.78 6.66
N HIS A 55 0.14 3.25 5.63
CA HIS A 55 1.08 4.02 4.82
C HIS A 55 0.57 4.37 3.43
N GLN A 56 -0.67 3.99 3.07
CA GLN A 56 -1.28 4.39 1.80
C GLN A 56 -2.78 4.55 1.96
N MET A 57 -3.26 5.77 1.66
CA MET A 57 -4.68 6.12 1.57
C MET A 57 -4.87 7.42 0.79
N HIS A 58 -6.07 7.61 0.26
CA HIS A 58 -6.45 8.73 -0.59
C HIS A 58 -7.53 9.57 0.06
N THR A 59 -7.57 10.86 -0.31
CA THR A 59 -8.55 11.83 0.18
C THR A 59 -9.35 12.44 -0.96
N ASP A 60 -10.31 13.30 -0.64
CA ASP A 60 -11.08 14.08 -1.61
C ASP A 60 -10.25 15.13 -2.39
N GLU A 61 -8.96 15.20 -2.10
CA GLU A 61 -8.01 15.98 -2.92
C GLU A 61 -7.77 15.32 -4.27
N THR A 62 -7.83 13.99 -4.34
CA THR A 62 -7.70 13.23 -5.59
C THR A 62 -8.95 12.40 -5.87
N ASP A 63 -8.95 11.12 -5.60
CA ASP A 63 -10.05 10.20 -5.90
C ASP A 63 -10.63 9.49 -4.69
N GLY A 64 -10.17 9.80 -3.49
CA GLY A 64 -10.83 9.43 -2.25
C GLY A 64 -12.15 10.19 -2.04
N SER A 65 -12.95 9.73 -1.11
CA SER A 65 -14.31 10.29 -0.88
C SER A 65 -14.42 11.22 0.33
N SER A 66 -13.37 11.32 1.14
CA SER A 66 -13.43 12.03 2.42
C SER A 66 -12.19 12.88 2.67
N PRO A 67 -12.35 14.01 3.37
CA PRO A 67 -11.23 14.89 3.69
C PRO A 67 -10.31 14.29 4.75
N ILE A 68 -9.08 14.81 4.83
CA ILE A 68 -8.04 14.39 5.79
C ILE A 68 -8.57 14.21 7.23
N PRO A 69 -9.37 15.14 7.81
CA PRO A 69 -9.84 15.00 9.18
C PRO A 69 -10.72 13.75 9.41
N GLU A 70 -11.57 13.38 8.45
CA GLU A 70 -12.44 12.20 8.54
C GLU A 70 -11.64 10.91 8.45
N MET A 71 -10.65 10.85 7.53
CA MET A 71 -9.72 9.72 7.43
C MET A 71 -8.96 9.54 8.75
N ALA A 72 -8.44 10.63 9.32
CA ALA A 72 -7.71 10.62 10.57
C ALA A 72 -8.60 10.24 11.78
N GLU A 73 -9.85 10.70 11.83
CA GLU A 73 -10.81 10.32 12.88
C GLU A 73 -11.09 8.82 12.84
N ARG A 74 -11.33 8.28 11.67
CA ARG A 74 -11.58 6.85 11.50
C ARG A 74 -10.34 6.02 11.85
N ALA A 75 -9.15 6.46 11.44
CA ALA A 75 -7.88 5.83 11.79
C ALA A 75 -7.68 5.80 13.32
N ALA A 76 -7.98 6.92 14.02
CA ALA A 76 -7.97 6.98 15.47
C ALA A 76 -8.92 5.96 16.12
N ALA A 77 -10.14 5.84 15.61
CA ALA A 77 -11.13 4.87 16.09
C ALA A 77 -10.67 3.41 15.89
N LEU A 78 -9.79 3.16 14.92
CA LEU A 78 -9.16 1.87 14.67
C LEU A 78 -7.84 1.66 15.43
N GLY A 79 -7.44 2.61 16.28
CA GLY A 79 -6.23 2.53 17.10
C GLY A 79 -4.94 2.78 16.32
N ARG A 80 -5.00 3.48 15.18
CA ARG A 80 -3.79 3.84 14.43
C ARG A 80 -3.07 4.99 15.15
N GLU A 81 -1.75 4.87 15.27
CA GLU A 81 -0.89 5.91 15.84
C GLU A 81 -0.33 6.84 14.77
N ARG A 82 -0.28 6.37 13.52
CA ARG A 82 0.25 7.09 12.37
C ARG A 82 -0.49 6.68 11.10
N ILE A 83 -0.76 7.68 10.25
CA ILE A 83 -1.24 7.47 8.88
C ILE A 83 -0.44 8.35 7.92
N VAL A 84 -0.33 7.93 6.67
CA VAL A 84 0.27 8.73 5.60
C VAL A 84 -0.80 9.00 4.55
N ILE A 85 -1.05 10.27 4.26
CA ILE A 85 -1.87 10.66 3.11
C ILE A 85 -1.00 10.58 1.87
N THR A 86 -1.45 9.83 0.87
CA THR A 86 -0.66 9.52 -0.33
C THR A 86 -1.48 9.76 -1.60
N ASP A 87 -2.13 10.89 -1.67
CA ASP A 87 -2.90 11.30 -2.83
C ASP A 87 -2.06 11.25 -4.12
N HIS A 88 -2.71 11.05 -5.27
CA HIS A 88 -2.03 10.80 -6.54
C HIS A 88 -1.30 12.01 -7.12
N SER A 89 -0.17 11.77 -7.79
CA SER A 89 0.60 12.77 -8.51
C SER A 89 0.01 13.11 -9.89
N LYS A 90 0.52 14.16 -10.51
CA LYS A 90 -0.08 14.90 -11.64
C LYS A 90 -0.29 14.11 -12.93
N THR A 91 0.47 13.04 -13.20
CA THR A 91 0.33 12.29 -14.46
C THR A 91 -0.94 11.43 -14.48
N LEU A 92 -1.41 10.98 -13.33
CA LEU A 92 -2.63 10.17 -13.22
C LEU A 92 -3.88 11.06 -13.23
N ARG A 93 -4.20 11.64 -14.37
CA ARG A 93 -5.29 12.62 -14.54
C ARG A 93 -6.68 12.09 -14.20
N ILE A 94 -6.90 10.78 -14.33
CA ILE A 94 -8.21 10.18 -14.05
C ILE A 94 -8.57 10.26 -12.56
N THR A 95 -7.57 10.35 -11.69
CA THR A 95 -7.73 10.49 -10.24
C THR A 95 -7.65 11.96 -9.78
N ASN A 96 -7.66 12.93 -10.69
CA ASN A 96 -7.44 14.34 -10.37
C ASN A 96 -6.06 14.61 -9.71
N GLY A 97 -5.03 13.87 -10.13
CA GLY A 97 -3.68 13.92 -9.54
C GLY A 97 -3.10 15.32 -9.36
N MET A 98 -2.33 15.49 -8.31
CA MET A 98 -1.82 16.79 -7.83
C MET A 98 -0.50 17.18 -8.48
N ASP A 99 -0.37 18.48 -8.78
CA ASP A 99 0.93 19.11 -9.04
C ASP A 99 1.61 19.55 -7.72
N GLU A 100 2.81 20.09 -7.82
CA GLU A 100 3.63 20.52 -6.68
C GLU A 100 2.97 21.64 -5.87
N THR A 101 2.15 22.46 -6.49
CA THR A 101 1.42 23.55 -5.82
C THR A 101 0.30 22.99 -4.94
N ARG A 102 -0.49 22.06 -5.47
CA ARG A 102 -1.54 21.37 -4.71
C ARG A 102 -0.98 20.52 -3.60
N LEU A 103 0.13 19.81 -3.86
CA LEU A 103 0.85 19.00 -2.86
C LEU A 103 1.34 19.87 -1.69
N ALA A 104 1.87 21.07 -1.97
CA ALA A 104 2.27 22.00 -0.92
C ALA A 104 1.08 22.47 -0.09
N ALA A 105 -0.05 22.79 -0.74
CA ALA A 105 -1.28 23.20 -0.06
C ALA A 105 -1.90 22.06 0.77
N GLU A 106 -1.80 20.82 0.33
CA GLU A 106 -2.19 19.65 1.11
C GLU A 106 -1.33 19.51 2.37
N GLY A 107 -0.01 19.71 2.27
CA GLY A 107 0.89 19.75 3.41
C GLY A 107 0.47 20.75 4.50
N GLU A 108 -0.02 21.93 4.10
CA GLU A 108 -0.57 22.91 5.05
C GLU A 108 -1.87 22.41 5.71
N ARG A 109 -2.74 21.70 4.97
CA ARG A 109 -3.96 21.09 5.55
C ARG A 109 -3.63 19.96 6.51
N ILE A 110 -2.63 19.13 6.21
CA ILE A 110 -2.12 18.09 7.11
C ILE A 110 -1.58 18.73 8.40
N ALA A 111 -0.77 19.79 8.29
CA ALA A 111 -0.26 20.51 9.44
C ALA A 111 -1.39 21.09 10.31
N ALA A 112 -2.40 21.68 9.68
CA ALA A 112 -3.58 22.19 10.38
C ALA A 112 -4.39 21.06 11.07
N ALA A 113 -4.57 19.92 10.41
CA ALA A 113 -5.24 18.74 10.98
C ALA A 113 -4.48 18.21 12.20
N ASN A 114 -3.16 18.10 12.13
CA ASN A 114 -2.32 17.70 13.27
C ASN A 114 -2.39 18.70 14.42
N ALA A 115 -2.40 20.00 14.14
CA ALA A 115 -2.50 21.05 15.16
C ALA A 115 -3.87 21.07 15.86
N ALA A 116 -4.94 20.76 15.14
CA ALA A 116 -6.30 20.69 15.67
C ALA A 116 -6.57 19.44 16.53
N ARG A 117 -5.79 18.36 16.32
CA ARG A 117 -5.93 17.09 17.05
C ARG A 117 -5.03 17.08 18.29
N ARG A 118 -5.53 16.39 19.34
CA ARG A 118 -4.72 16.02 20.49
C ARG A 118 -4.59 14.51 20.54
N GLY A 119 -3.42 13.99 20.18
CA GLY A 119 -3.13 12.55 20.18
C GLY A 119 -3.14 11.93 18.79
N ALA A 120 -3.11 10.61 18.77
CA ALA A 120 -3.02 9.82 17.54
C ALA A 120 -4.29 9.91 16.65
N PRO A 121 -4.15 9.65 15.34
CA PRO A 121 -2.87 9.41 14.68
C PRO A 121 -2.12 10.71 14.37
N LEU A 122 -0.79 10.61 14.26
CA LEU A 122 0.01 11.59 13.52
C LEU A 122 -0.28 11.39 12.03
N VAL A 123 -0.68 12.46 11.36
CA VAL A 123 -0.87 12.46 9.91
C VAL A 123 0.42 12.92 9.24
N LEU A 124 1.03 12.06 8.45
CA LEU A 124 2.24 12.32 7.69
C LEU A 124 1.91 12.73 6.26
N ARG A 125 2.83 13.49 5.66
CA ARG A 125 2.75 13.96 4.28
C ARG A 125 3.38 12.92 3.38
N GLY A 126 2.60 12.40 2.45
CA GLY A 126 3.10 11.49 1.43
C GLY A 126 2.61 11.86 0.04
N ILE A 127 2.90 11.01 -0.90
CA ILE A 127 2.37 11.04 -2.26
C ILE A 127 2.45 9.64 -2.86
N GLU A 128 1.47 9.27 -3.67
CA GLU A 128 1.61 8.18 -4.62
C GLU A 128 2.05 8.76 -5.96
N MET A 129 3.37 8.71 -6.19
CA MET A 129 4.01 9.27 -7.37
C MET A 129 3.98 8.29 -8.54
N ASP A 130 3.44 8.70 -9.70
CA ASP A 130 3.45 7.88 -10.91
C ASP A 130 4.87 7.71 -11.47
N LEU A 131 5.23 6.47 -11.77
CA LEU A 131 6.51 6.11 -12.34
C LEU A 131 6.38 5.69 -13.80
N THR A 132 7.27 6.21 -14.65
CA THR A 132 7.46 5.65 -15.99
C THR A 132 8.03 4.24 -15.91
N PRO A 133 7.97 3.43 -16.99
CA PRO A 133 8.64 2.13 -17.03
C PRO A 133 10.16 2.20 -16.79
N GLU A 134 10.75 3.35 -17.00
CA GLU A 134 12.16 3.63 -16.77
C GLU A 134 12.47 4.07 -15.33
N GLY A 135 11.45 4.05 -14.43
CA GLY A 135 11.58 4.39 -13.02
C GLY A 135 11.67 5.90 -12.73
N VAL A 136 11.33 6.74 -13.72
CA VAL A 136 11.33 8.19 -13.54
C VAL A 136 10.00 8.64 -12.94
N GLY A 137 10.06 9.37 -11.83
CA GLY A 137 8.88 9.97 -11.19
C GLY A 137 8.42 11.22 -11.94
N ASP A 138 7.17 11.58 -11.75
CA ASP A 138 6.52 12.73 -12.41
C ASP A 138 6.51 14.01 -11.57
N MET A 139 7.16 14.02 -10.40
CA MET A 139 7.20 15.16 -9.48
C MET A 139 8.61 15.75 -9.37
N ASP A 140 8.67 17.05 -9.03
CA ASP A 140 9.94 17.73 -8.78
C ASP A 140 10.59 17.18 -7.49
N PRO A 141 11.88 16.76 -7.53
CA PRO A 141 12.60 16.28 -6.35
C PRO A 141 12.61 17.26 -5.17
N ALA A 142 12.62 18.58 -5.43
CA ALA A 142 12.56 19.56 -4.37
C ALA A 142 11.19 19.60 -3.64
N ALA A 143 10.11 19.19 -4.30
CA ALA A 143 8.81 19.01 -3.66
C ALA A 143 8.78 17.71 -2.86
N LEU A 144 9.32 16.62 -3.42
CA LEU A 144 9.40 15.31 -2.77
C LEU A 144 10.24 15.35 -1.48
N ALA A 145 11.33 16.11 -1.46
CA ALA A 145 12.18 16.28 -0.27
C ALA A 145 11.48 16.91 0.95
N ARG A 146 10.25 17.39 0.80
CA ARG A 146 9.42 17.94 1.89
C ARG A 146 8.43 16.94 2.46
N LEU A 147 8.36 15.75 1.88
CA LEU A 147 7.44 14.70 2.27
C LEU A 147 8.08 13.76 3.30
N ASP A 148 7.24 13.16 4.10
CA ASP A 148 7.65 12.17 5.08
C ASP A 148 7.76 10.77 4.43
N LEU A 149 6.95 10.50 3.38
CA LEU A 149 6.98 9.24 2.63
C LEU A 149 6.61 9.45 1.16
N VAL A 150 7.38 8.85 0.25
CA VAL A 150 7.09 8.84 -1.20
C VAL A 150 6.88 7.40 -1.65
N LEU A 151 5.69 7.11 -2.13
CA LEU A 151 5.36 5.86 -2.80
C LEU A 151 5.58 6.05 -4.30
N GLY A 152 6.35 5.16 -4.92
CA GLY A 152 6.47 5.11 -6.37
C GLY A 152 5.57 4.01 -6.94
N ALA A 153 4.67 4.36 -7.85
CA ALA A 153 3.67 3.46 -8.37
C ALA A 153 3.69 3.35 -9.90
N PHE A 154 3.43 2.17 -10.40
CA PHE A 154 3.23 1.96 -11.83
C PHE A 154 1.74 1.91 -12.17
N HIS A 155 1.25 2.88 -12.97
CA HIS A 155 -0.13 2.89 -13.46
C HIS A 155 -0.24 2.61 -14.96
N SER A 156 0.89 2.57 -15.68
CA SER A 156 0.91 2.34 -17.13
C SER A 156 1.43 0.95 -17.49
N LYS A 157 1.04 0.44 -18.66
CA LYS A 157 1.56 -0.82 -19.25
C LYS A 157 1.47 -2.06 -18.35
N LEU A 158 0.48 -2.13 -17.46
CA LEU A 158 0.31 -3.20 -16.46
C LEU A 158 -0.19 -4.53 -17.03
N ARG A 159 -0.37 -4.65 -18.35
CA ARG A 159 -0.80 -5.88 -19.04
C ARG A 159 0.32 -6.54 -19.84
N LEU A 160 1.54 -6.05 -19.76
CA LEU A 160 2.70 -6.67 -20.39
C LEU A 160 2.92 -8.09 -19.85
N ARG A 161 3.32 -8.99 -20.73
CA ARG A 161 3.54 -10.41 -20.41
C ARG A 161 5.02 -10.80 -20.39
N ASP A 162 5.85 -9.98 -20.99
CA ASP A 162 7.30 -10.10 -21.00
C ASP A 162 7.87 -9.76 -19.61
N ASP A 163 9.09 -10.22 -19.37
CA ASP A 163 9.81 -9.96 -18.12
C ASP A 163 10.01 -8.46 -17.90
N GLN A 164 9.63 -7.96 -16.75
CA GLN A 164 9.71 -6.55 -16.36
C GLN A 164 10.81 -6.27 -15.33
N THR A 165 11.76 -7.18 -15.14
CA THR A 165 12.77 -7.06 -14.09
C THR A 165 13.51 -5.72 -14.16
N GLU A 166 13.96 -5.30 -15.33
CA GLU A 166 14.71 -4.04 -15.47
C GLU A 166 13.86 -2.81 -15.10
N ARG A 167 12.55 -2.82 -15.36
CA ARG A 167 11.61 -1.78 -14.92
C ARG A 167 11.61 -1.62 -13.40
N TYR A 168 11.58 -2.74 -12.67
CA TYR A 168 11.64 -2.72 -11.20
C TYR A 168 13.01 -2.25 -10.70
N LEU A 169 14.09 -2.70 -11.32
CA LEU A 169 15.44 -2.27 -10.93
C LEU A 169 15.65 -0.78 -11.15
N CYS A 170 15.08 -0.20 -12.22
CA CYS A 170 15.09 1.24 -12.45
C CYS A 170 14.28 1.99 -11.37
N ALA A 171 13.08 1.54 -11.03
CA ALA A 171 12.27 2.15 -9.98
C ALA A 171 12.98 2.11 -8.61
N LEU A 172 13.59 0.97 -8.27
CA LEU A 172 14.35 0.79 -7.03
C LEU A 172 15.70 1.54 -7.02
N ALA A 173 16.16 2.05 -8.15
CA ALA A 173 17.33 2.92 -8.25
C ALA A 173 16.98 4.40 -8.09
N ASN A 174 15.71 4.75 -8.13
CA ASN A 174 15.25 6.13 -7.93
C ASN A 174 15.37 6.52 -6.45
N PRO A 175 16.22 7.49 -6.09
CA PRO A 175 16.48 7.86 -4.71
C PRO A 175 15.29 8.55 -4.03
N ASP A 176 14.33 9.05 -4.79
CA ASP A 176 13.14 9.72 -4.27
C ASP A 176 12.02 8.72 -3.91
N VAL A 177 12.17 7.42 -4.22
CA VAL A 177 11.19 6.39 -3.93
C VAL A 177 11.52 5.67 -2.63
N HIS A 178 10.71 5.86 -1.61
CA HIS A 178 10.84 5.18 -0.31
C HIS A 178 10.12 3.83 -0.28
N VAL A 179 8.98 3.72 -0.96
CA VAL A 179 8.16 2.51 -1.05
C VAL A 179 7.78 2.27 -2.50
N LEU A 180 7.94 1.06 -3.01
CA LEU A 180 7.39 0.66 -4.30
C LEU A 180 5.97 0.12 -4.07
N ALA A 181 4.97 0.93 -4.45
CA ALA A 181 3.55 0.70 -4.19
C ALA A 181 2.97 -0.37 -5.15
N HIS A 182 2.03 -1.20 -4.62
CA HIS A 182 1.34 -2.28 -5.34
C HIS A 182 2.13 -2.81 -6.55
N PRO A 183 3.31 -3.41 -6.32
CA PRO A 183 4.37 -3.53 -7.33
C PRO A 183 3.97 -4.26 -8.60
N ARG A 184 3.07 -5.23 -8.51
CA ARG A 184 2.61 -5.98 -9.69
C ARG A 184 1.48 -5.29 -10.44
N GLY A 185 0.74 -4.42 -9.78
CA GLY A 185 -0.49 -3.85 -10.31
C GLY A 185 -1.53 -4.93 -10.63
N ARG A 186 -1.61 -6.00 -9.83
CA ARG A 186 -2.61 -7.06 -10.00
C ARG A 186 -3.99 -6.60 -9.53
N ILE A 187 -5.04 -7.16 -10.09
CA ILE A 187 -6.44 -6.93 -9.67
C ILE A 187 -7.19 -8.25 -9.75
N TYR A 188 -7.90 -8.60 -8.68
CA TYR A 188 -8.72 -9.80 -8.59
C TYR A 188 -9.67 -9.95 -9.77
N ASN A 189 -9.67 -11.12 -10.40
CA ASN A 189 -10.51 -11.48 -11.54
C ASN A 189 -10.41 -10.54 -12.77
N PHE A 190 -9.39 -9.66 -12.82
CA PHE A 190 -9.24 -8.69 -13.91
C PHE A 190 -7.83 -8.66 -14.52
N ARG A 191 -6.78 -8.67 -13.69
CA ARG A 191 -5.39 -8.55 -14.13
C ARG A 191 -4.45 -9.34 -13.22
N SER A 192 -3.62 -10.20 -13.81
CA SER A 192 -2.66 -11.03 -13.08
C SER A 192 -1.47 -10.24 -12.52
N GLY A 193 -1.28 -9.02 -13.01
CA GLY A 193 -0.12 -8.19 -12.68
C GLY A 193 1.12 -8.52 -13.51
N LEU A 194 2.14 -7.68 -13.36
CA LEU A 194 3.44 -7.80 -14.02
C LEU A 194 4.22 -9.01 -13.50
N THR A 195 5.13 -9.52 -14.33
CA THR A 195 6.03 -10.61 -14.01
C THR A 195 7.49 -10.15 -14.10
N CYS A 196 8.33 -10.63 -13.19
CA CYS A 196 9.76 -10.33 -13.16
C CYS A 196 10.50 -11.44 -12.39
N ASP A 197 11.82 -11.37 -12.38
CA ASP A 197 12.67 -12.09 -11.45
C ASP A 197 12.54 -11.47 -10.04
N TRP A 198 11.61 -12.00 -9.24
CA TRP A 198 11.33 -11.48 -7.90
C TRP A 198 12.51 -11.62 -6.93
N GLU A 199 13.42 -12.58 -7.13
CA GLU A 199 14.62 -12.70 -6.30
C GLU A 199 15.59 -11.53 -6.55
N ARG A 200 15.78 -11.14 -7.82
CA ARG A 200 16.58 -9.96 -8.18
C ARG A 200 15.94 -8.68 -7.64
N VAL A 201 14.63 -8.53 -7.82
CA VAL A 201 13.89 -7.34 -7.37
C VAL A 201 13.95 -7.22 -5.85
N ALA A 202 13.66 -8.28 -5.10
CA ALA A 202 13.68 -8.26 -3.63
C ALA A 202 15.09 -7.97 -3.08
N ARG A 203 16.13 -8.55 -3.69
CA ARG A 203 17.53 -8.27 -3.34
C ARG A 203 17.87 -6.81 -3.58
N ARG A 204 17.47 -6.26 -4.73
CA ARG A 204 17.70 -4.85 -5.04
C ARG A 204 16.98 -3.93 -4.07
N ALA A 205 15.73 -4.22 -3.71
CA ALA A 205 14.98 -3.49 -2.70
C ALA A 205 15.70 -3.49 -1.33
N ALA A 206 16.24 -4.64 -0.92
CA ALA A 206 17.05 -4.74 0.30
C ALA A 206 18.34 -3.91 0.24
N GLU A 207 19.02 -3.88 -0.92
CA GLU A 207 20.26 -3.12 -1.15
C GLU A 207 20.02 -1.60 -1.14
N THR A 208 18.93 -1.13 -1.73
CA THR A 208 18.59 0.31 -1.82
C THR A 208 17.91 0.82 -0.56
N GLY A 209 17.35 -0.09 0.27
CA GLY A 209 16.53 0.29 1.42
C GLY A 209 15.09 0.68 1.05
N THR A 210 14.72 0.60 -0.23
CA THR A 210 13.34 0.86 -0.68
C THR A 210 12.43 -0.27 -0.21
N ALA A 211 11.35 0.06 0.50
CA ALA A 211 10.39 -0.94 0.95
C ALA A 211 9.52 -1.44 -0.22
N LEU A 212 9.11 -2.71 -0.14
CA LEU A 212 8.09 -3.27 -1.02
C LEU A 212 6.74 -3.22 -0.31
N GLU A 213 5.71 -2.79 -1.01
CA GLU A 213 4.39 -2.67 -0.39
C GLU A 213 3.64 -3.99 -0.31
N ILE A 214 2.81 -4.08 0.72
CA ILE A 214 1.61 -4.91 0.77
C ILE A 214 0.42 -3.96 0.67
N ASP A 215 -0.08 -3.74 -0.52
CA ASP A 215 -1.38 -3.12 -0.71
C ASP A 215 -2.45 -4.09 -0.20
N ALA A 216 -3.13 -3.69 0.86
CA ALA A 216 -4.10 -4.51 1.57
C ALA A 216 -5.52 -4.42 1.00
N TYR A 217 -5.73 -3.62 -0.05
CA TYR A 217 -7.06 -3.51 -0.66
C TYR A 217 -7.54 -4.88 -1.15
N PRO A 218 -8.78 -5.26 -0.87
CA PRO A 218 -9.27 -6.65 -1.06
C PRO A 218 -9.07 -7.22 -2.46
N ASP A 219 -9.16 -6.39 -3.49
CA ASP A 219 -9.00 -6.83 -4.88
C ASP A 219 -7.57 -6.65 -5.42
N ARG A 220 -6.66 -6.05 -4.65
CA ARG A 220 -5.24 -5.88 -4.97
C ARG A 220 -4.38 -6.93 -4.27
N GLN A 221 -4.21 -6.83 -2.95
CA GLN A 221 -3.35 -7.68 -2.11
C GLN A 221 -1.97 -7.89 -2.75
N ASP A 222 -1.31 -6.79 -3.01
CA ASP A 222 -0.09 -6.71 -3.79
C ASP A 222 1.07 -6.14 -2.94
N LEU A 223 2.09 -6.87 -2.62
CA LEU A 223 2.44 -8.24 -3.03
C LEU A 223 1.62 -9.33 -2.33
N ASP A 224 1.44 -10.44 -3.04
CA ASP A 224 0.87 -11.67 -2.46
C ASP A 224 1.85 -12.42 -1.56
N VAL A 225 1.32 -13.34 -0.74
CA VAL A 225 2.09 -14.10 0.26
C VAL A 225 3.30 -14.84 -0.32
N GLU A 226 3.20 -15.33 -1.57
CA GLU A 226 4.29 -16.07 -2.20
C GLU A 226 5.48 -15.14 -2.52
N ARG A 227 5.22 -13.95 -3.06
CA ARG A 227 6.26 -12.94 -3.36
C ARG A 227 6.80 -12.30 -2.09
N LEU A 228 5.96 -12.16 -1.09
CA LEU A 228 6.39 -11.70 0.23
C LEU A 228 7.38 -12.65 0.90
N ARG A 229 7.27 -13.96 0.68
CA ARG A 229 8.29 -14.92 1.16
C ARG A 229 9.65 -14.68 0.49
N VAL A 230 9.65 -14.35 -0.80
CA VAL A 230 10.89 -13.98 -1.51
C VAL A 230 11.48 -12.70 -0.94
N ALA A 231 10.63 -11.69 -0.70
CA ALA A 231 11.05 -10.44 -0.08
C ALA A 231 11.63 -10.65 1.34
N ALA A 232 10.98 -11.49 2.15
CA ALA A 232 11.46 -11.85 3.49
C ALA A 232 12.83 -12.53 3.45
N GLN A 233 13.04 -13.49 2.53
CA GLN A 233 14.32 -14.18 2.36
C GLN A 233 15.46 -13.24 1.93
N ALA A 234 15.14 -12.24 1.13
CA ALA A 234 16.09 -11.19 0.73
C ALA A 234 16.38 -10.16 1.82
N GLY A 235 15.59 -10.13 2.90
CA GLY A 235 15.68 -9.13 3.97
C GLY A 235 15.17 -7.74 3.56
N ALA A 236 14.30 -7.65 2.55
CA ALA A 236 13.71 -6.40 2.12
C ALA A 236 12.82 -5.78 3.20
N TRP A 237 12.75 -4.46 3.23
CA TRP A 237 11.76 -3.74 4.02
C TRP A 237 10.37 -3.90 3.41
N ILE A 238 9.36 -3.90 4.27
CA ILE A 238 7.95 -4.00 3.89
C ILE A 238 7.20 -2.80 4.42
N SER A 239 6.32 -2.24 3.59
CA SER A 239 5.31 -1.26 3.98
C SER A 239 3.92 -1.87 3.79
N ILE A 240 2.97 -1.55 4.65
CA ILE A 240 1.58 -1.98 4.51
C ILE A 240 0.72 -0.73 4.31
N GLY A 241 -0.02 -0.68 3.21
CA GLY A 241 -1.00 0.34 2.91
C GLY A 241 -2.39 -0.27 2.72
N THR A 242 -3.44 0.43 3.10
CA THR A 242 -4.82 -0.02 2.79
C THR A 242 -5.25 0.34 1.38
N ASP A 243 -4.61 1.31 0.75
CA ASP A 243 -5.07 1.95 -0.49
C ASP A 243 -6.53 2.44 -0.35
N ALA A 244 -6.88 2.88 0.88
CA ALA A 244 -8.23 3.24 1.23
C ALA A 244 -8.64 4.56 0.55
N HIS A 245 -9.81 4.56 -0.07
CA HIS A 245 -10.44 5.73 -0.70
C HIS A 245 -11.66 6.22 0.11
N THR A 246 -11.99 5.48 1.17
CA THR A 246 -13.04 5.84 2.13
C THR A 246 -12.60 5.49 3.55
N PRO A 247 -13.13 6.18 4.60
CA PRO A 247 -12.82 5.84 5.98
C PRO A 247 -13.12 4.38 6.36
N ASP A 248 -14.16 3.80 5.78
CA ASP A 248 -14.55 2.41 6.10
C ASP A 248 -13.57 1.36 5.57
N GLU A 249 -12.77 1.70 4.57
CA GLU A 249 -11.77 0.79 3.96
C GLU A 249 -10.49 0.66 4.79
N LEU A 250 -10.25 1.56 5.75
CA LEU A 250 -9.10 1.47 6.66
C LEU A 250 -9.04 0.18 7.50
N VAL A 251 -10.14 -0.58 7.57
CA VAL A 251 -10.18 -1.91 8.21
C VAL A 251 -9.40 -2.97 7.42
N TYR A 252 -9.10 -2.70 6.15
CA TYR A 252 -8.40 -3.67 5.29
C TYR A 252 -6.94 -3.88 5.67
N LEU A 253 -6.37 -3.04 6.52
CA LEU A 253 -5.00 -3.26 7.04
C LEU A 253 -4.80 -4.68 7.61
N ASP A 254 -5.86 -5.29 8.15
CA ASP A 254 -5.84 -6.67 8.64
C ASP A 254 -5.46 -7.69 7.54
N ILE A 255 -5.77 -7.40 6.28
CA ILE A 255 -5.38 -8.27 5.14
C ILE A 255 -3.87 -8.20 4.94
N GLY A 256 -3.30 -7.02 4.96
CA GLY A 256 -1.85 -6.81 4.81
C GLY A 256 -1.07 -7.42 5.98
N ILE A 257 -1.52 -7.20 7.22
CA ILE A 257 -0.93 -7.82 8.41
C ILE A 257 -0.98 -9.35 8.30
N ALA A 258 -2.12 -9.92 7.91
CA ALA A 258 -2.26 -11.37 7.72
C ALA A 258 -1.32 -11.91 6.64
N ALA A 259 -1.15 -11.18 5.53
CA ALA A 259 -0.23 -11.55 4.46
C ALA A 259 1.23 -11.55 4.96
N ALA A 260 1.64 -10.55 5.74
CA ALA A 260 2.97 -10.49 6.35
C ALA A 260 3.23 -11.67 7.30
N ILE A 261 2.26 -12.00 8.17
CA ILE A 261 2.33 -13.15 9.08
C ILE A 261 2.49 -14.45 8.29
N LEU A 262 1.64 -14.70 7.30
CA LEU A 262 1.63 -15.92 6.49
C LEU A 262 2.89 -16.06 5.62
N ALA A 263 3.51 -14.95 5.28
CA ALA A 263 4.79 -14.92 4.56
C ALA A 263 6.00 -15.16 5.48
N GLY A 264 5.83 -15.09 6.80
CA GLY A 264 6.93 -15.21 7.77
C GLY A 264 7.82 -13.96 7.84
N ILE A 265 7.27 -12.79 7.55
CA ILE A 265 8.01 -11.53 7.65
C ILE A 265 8.25 -11.20 9.14
N SER A 266 9.46 -10.77 9.47
CA SER A 266 9.77 -10.26 10.81
C SER A 266 9.18 -8.85 10.99
N ARG A 267 8.57 -8.58 12.15
CA ARG A 267 7.98 -7.26 12.47
C ARG A 267 9.00 -6.13 12.41
N GLU A 268 10.26 -6.43 12.73
CA GLU A 268 11.38 -5.49 12.67
C GLU A 268 11.75 -5.07 11.24
N ARG A 269 11.15 -5.73 10.23
CA ARG A 269 11.28 -5.39 8.81
C ARG A 269 10.00 -4.81 8.21
N VAL A 270 9.04 -4.43 9.06
CA VAL A 270 7.78 -3.79 8.63
C VAL A 270 7.75 -2.36 9.14
N LEU A 271 7.74 -1.39 8.24
CA LEU A 271 7.77 0.04 8.56
C LEU A 271 6.59 0.45 9.48
N ASN A 272 5.44 -0.21 9.31
CA ASN A 272 4.24 0.04 10.13
C ASN A 272 4.40 -0.35 11.60
N CYS A 273 5.40 -1.15 11.93
CA CYS A 273 5.73 -1.59 13.28
C CYS A 273 6.81 -0.75 13.94
N LEU A 274 7.44 0.17 13.22
CA LEU A 274 8.47 1.06 13.75
C LEU A 274 7.83 2.24 14.50
N SER A 275 8.52 2.73 15.53
CA SER A 275 8.16 3.99 16.19
C SER A 275 8.38 5.19 15.26
N ASN A 276 7.76 6.33 15.59
CA ASN A 276 7.97 7.57 14.83
C ASN A 276 9.45 8.00 14.81
N ASP A 277 10.17 7.81 15.91
CA ASP A 277 11.60 8.16 16.02
C ASP A 277 12.50 7.24 15.17
N ALA A 278 12.06 6.02 14.86
CA ALA A 278 12.83 5.06 14.06
C ALA A 278 12.62 5.22 12.55
N LEU A 279 11.63 6.03 12.14
CA LEU A 279 11.36 6.37 10.74
C LEU A 279 11.99 7.69 10.30
N ALA A 280 12.37 8.55 11.24
CA ALA A 280 13.10 9.78 11.00
C ALA A 280 14.60 9.50 10.75
#